data_1e17b7e50268221b0089ed19030ca244
#
_entry.id   1e17b7e50268221b0089ed19030ca244
#
_cell.length_a   1.000
_cell.length_b   1.000
_cell.length_c   1.000
_cell.angle_alpha   90.00
_cell.angle_beta   90.00
_cell.angle_gamma   90.00
#
_symmetry.space_group_name_H-M   'P 1'
#
loop_
_entity.id
_entity.type
_entity.pdbx_description
1 polymer ?
#
loop_
_entity_poly.entity_id
_entity_poly.type
_entity_poly.pdbx_seq_one_letter_code
_entity_poly.pdbx_strand_id
1 'polypeptide(L)'
;PRELHALLETVKTMGYRRVLCAFQPHTYTRTKALFNDFVQELRGVDVAILTDIYAAREQNTVGVTSQDLVNAIPGSVYCPSLPELTQWLRENAREGDLILTVGAGDIYKAGNALLNK
;
A
#
# COMPACT_ATOMS: atom_id res chain seq x y z
N PRO A 1 11.65 3.96 -1.10
CA PRO A 1 10.93 4.79 -2.08
C PRO A 1 11.47 4.70 -3.50
N ARG A 2 12.78 4.52 -3.65
CA ARG A 2 13.37 4.41 -5.00
C ARG A 2 12.81 3.20 -5.76
N GLU A 3 12.70 2.07 -5.10
CA GLU A 3 12.16 0.86 -5.71
C GLU A 3 10.67 1.00 -5.99
N LEU A 4 9.94 1.64 -5.08
CA LEU A 4 8.53 1.93 -5.28
C LEU A 4 8.34 2.88 -6.46
N HIS A 5 9.15 3.93 -6.55
CA HIS A 5 9.10 4.86 -7.66
C HIS A 5 9.32 4.14 -9.00
N ALA A 6 10.35 3.30 -9.07
CA ALA A 6 10.65 2.57 -10.30
C ALA A 6 9.52 1.64 -10.71
N LEU A 7 8.92 0.93 -9.75
CA LEU A 7 7.78 0.05 -10.00
C LEU A 7 6.59 0.83 -10.55
N LEU A 8 6.24 1.96 -9.92
CA LEU A 8 5.09 2.75 -10.33
C LEU A 8 5.30 3.38 -11.71
N GLU A 9 6.50 3.83 -12.01
CA GLU A 9 6.81 4.35 -13.34
C GLU A 9 6.66 3.27 -14.42
N THR A 10 7.10 2.04 -14.11
CA THR A 10 6.96 0.92 -15.04
C THR A 10 5.50 0.61 -15.34
N VAL A 11 4.65 0.54 -14.30
CA VAL A 11 3.25 0.15 -14.50
C VAL A 11 2.45 1.22 -15.24
N LYS A 12 2.85 2.48 -15.17
CA LYS A 12 2.19 3.56 -15.91
C LYS A 12 2.21 3.33 -17.42
N THR A 13 3.21 2.60 -17.92
CA THR A 13 3.35 2.34 -19.36
C THR A 13 2.58 1.12 -19.82
N MET A 14 1.92 0.38 -18.93
CA MET A 14 1.31 -0.90 -19.23
C MET A 14 -0.17 -0.82 -19.63
N GLY A 15 -0.76 0.37 -19.59
CA GLY A 15 -2.11 0.58 -20.14
C GLY A 15 -3.25 0.05 -19.27
N TYR A 16 -3.03 -0.18 -17.99
CA TYR A 16 -4.11 -0.60 -17.10
C TYR A 16 -5.10 0.54 -16.86
N ARG A 17 -6.35 0.16 -16.64
CA ARG A 17 -7.43 1.11 -16.42
C ARG A 17 -7.23 1.90 -15.12
N ARG A 18 -6.88 1.19 -14.04
CA ARG A 18 -6.54 1.78 -12.74
C ARG A 18 -5.41 0.99 -12.12
N VAL A 19 -4.60 1.65 -11.32
CA VAL A 19 -3.58 1.00 -10.51
C VAL A 19 -3.99 1.14 -9.04
N LEU A 20 -4.25 0.01 -8.39
CA LEU A 20 -4.55 -0.07 -6.97
C LEU A 20 -3.29 -0.59 -6.28
N CYS A 21 -2.71 0.22 -5.40
CA CYS A 21 -1.48 -0.15 -4.71
C CYS A 21 -1.76 -0.38 -3.23
N ALA A 22 -1.71 -1.64 -2.81
CA ALA A 22 -1.78 -2.00 -1.40
C ALA A 22 -0.38 -1.98 -0.83
N PHE A 23 -0.14 -1.10 0.12
CA PHE A 23 1.20 -0.84 0.66
C PHE A 23 1.24 -1.13 2.16
N GLN A 24 2.18 -1.98 2.57
CA GLN A 24 2.47 -2.24 3.97
C GLN A 24 3.80 -1.59 4.32
N PRO A 25 3.78 -0.49 5.09
CA PRO A 25 5.04 0.12 5.51
C PRO A 25 5.85 -0.82 6.40
N HIS A 26 7.17 -0.74 6.31
CA HIS A 26 8.10 -1.59 7.04
C HIS A 26 8.83 -0.78 8.09
N THR A 27 8.64 -1.11 9.35
CA THR A 27 9.14 -0.49 10.58
C THR A 27 8.64 0.96 10.78
N TYR A 28 8.53 1.33 12.04
CA TYR A 28 8.07 2.68 12.39
C TYR A 28 9.15 3.72 12.08
N THR A 29 10.41 3.40 12.37
CA THR A 29 11.51 4.33 12.15
C THR A 29 11.69 4.66 10.67
N ARG A 30 11.64 3.64 9.81
CA ARG A 30 11.77 3.84 8.36
C ARG A 30 10.57 4.61 7.80
N THR A 31 9.37 4.28 8.26
CA THR A 31 8.16 4.96 7.82
C THR A 31 8.21 6.44 8.17
N LYS A 32 8.66 6.76 9.38
CA LYS A 32 8.79 8.16 9.80
C LYS A 32 9.84 8.89 8.97
N ALA A 33 11.01 8.27 8.78
CA ALA A 33 12.12 8.89 8.06
C ALA A 33 11.77 9.18 6.60
N LEU A 34 11.01 8.29 5.95
CA LEU A 34 10.68 8.38 4.52
C LEU A 34 9.23 8.77 4.26
N PHE A 35 8.55 9.31 5.28
CA PHE A 35 7.12 9.60 5.23
C PHE A 35 6.72 10.40 4.00
N ASN A 36 7.39 11.53 3.77
CA ASN A 36 7.04 12.40 2.65
C ASN A 36 7.31 11.75 1.30
N ASP A 37 8.36 10.94 1.22
CA ASP A 37 8.69 10.21 -0.01
C ASP A 37 7.60 9.20 -0.34
N PHE A 38 7.10 8.45 0.65
CA PHE A 38 6.00 7.52 0.44
C PHE A 38 4.72 8.24 0.03
N VAL A 39 4.41 9.36 0.67
CA VAL A 39 3.22 10.15 0.31
C VAL A 39 3.31 10.58 -1.14
N GLN A 40 4.45 11.11 -1.55
CA GLN A 40 4.64 11.60 -2.91
C GLN A 40 4.49 10.49 -3.94
N GLU A 41 5.11 9.32 -3.70
CA GLU A 41 5.01 8.21 -4.63
C GLU A 41 3.60 7.64 -4.69
N LEU A 42 2.94 7.46 -3.56
CA LEU A 42 1.61 6.86 -3.52
C LEU A 42 0.52 7.76 -4.06
N ARG A 43 0.76 9.06 -4.15
CA ARG A 43 -0.17 9.96 -4.84
C ARG A 43 -0.25 9.69 -6.34
N GLY A 44 0.75 9.01 -6.89
CA GLY A 44 0.80 8.69 -8.31
C GLY A 44 -0.05 7.50 -8.74
N VAL A 45 -0.63 6.74 -7.81
CA VAL A 45 -1.52 5.63 -8.13
C VAL A 45 -2.98 6.07 -8.06
N ASP A 46 -3.88 5.28 -8.65
CA ASP A 46 -5.31 5.64 -8.64
C ASP A 46 -5.91 5.50 -7.26
N VAL A 47 -5.59 4.41 -6.55
CA VAL A 47 -6.00 4.23 -5.15
C VAL A 47 -4.84 3.59 -4.39
N ALA A 48 -4.43 4.22 -3.29
CA ALA A 48 -3.48 3.64 -2.36
C ALA A 48 -4.24 3.06 -1.18
N ILE A 49 -3.96 1.81 -0.83
CA ILE A 49 -4.58 1.14 0.31
C ILE A 49 -3.46 0.83 1.30
N LEU A 50 -3.55 1.38 2.50
CA LEU A 50 -2.50 1.26 3.50
C LEU A 50 -2.91 0.25 4.57
N THR A 51 -2.02 -0.75 4.82
CA THR A 51 -2.18 -1.65 5.97
C THR A 51 -1.36 -1.12 7.14
N ASP A 52 -1.55 -1.72 8.31
CA ASP A 52 -0.74 -1.35 9.48
C ASP A 52 0.75 -1.57 9.20
N ILE A 53 1.58 -0.78 9.86
CA ILE A 53 3.03 -0.88 9.74
C ILE A 53 3.49 -2.25 10.25
N TYR A 54 4.33 -2.92 9.46
CA TYR A 54 4.99 -4.14 9.88
C TYR A 54 6.13 -3.77 10.82
N ALA A 55 5.94 -4.02 12.10
CA ALA A 55 6.82 -3.49 13.15
C ALA A 55 8.20 -4.15 13.18
N ALA A 56 8.33 -5.40 12.76
CA ALA A 56 9.60 -6.15 12.79
C ALA A 56 10.26 -6.10 14.16
N ARG A 57 9.45 -6.25 15.24
CA ARG A 57 9.87 -6.21 16.66
C ARG A 57 10.19 -4.81 17.18
N GLU A 58 10.01 -3.77 16.37
CA GLU A 58 10.14 -2.39 16.86
C GLU A 58 8.97 -2.02 17.75
N GLN A 59 9.22 -1.09 18.68
CA GLN A 59 8.16 -0.38 19.36
C GLN A 59 7.96 0.97 18.69
N ASN A 60 6.73 1.47 18.69
CA ASN A 60 6.45 2.76 18.07
C ASN A 60 6.89 3.92 18.98
N THR A 61 8.17 4.25 18.91
CA THR A 61 8.76 5.34 19.68
C THR A 61 8.74 6.67 18.93
N VAL A 62 8.39 6.65 17.62
CA VAL A 62 8.40 7.85 16.78
C VAL A 62 7.00 8.40 16.51
N GLY A 63 5.96 7.72 16.97
CA GLY A 63 4.59 8.21 16.92
C GLY A 63 3.98 8.25 15.52
N VAL A 64 4.34 7.31 14.64
CA VAL A 64 3.80 7.26 13.28
C VAL A 64 2.88 6.05 13.12
N THR A 65 1.83 6.22 12.32
CA THR A 65 0.90 5.13 11.97
C THR A 65 0.57 5.19 10.48
N SER A 66 -0.01 4.09 9.96
CA SER A 66 -0.52 4.10 8.58
C SER A 66 -1.69 5.06 8.41
N GLN A 67 -2.45 5.33 9.45
CA GLN A 67 -3.51 6.34 9.39
C GLN A 67 -2.93 7.72 9.06
N ASP A 68 -1.74 8.02 9.56
CA ASP A 68 -1.07 9.28 9.21
C ASP A 68 -0.78 9.37 7.73
N LEU A 69 -0.35 8.25 7.11
CA LEU A 69 -0.16 8.20 5.65
C LEU A 69 -1.47 8.41 4.91
N VAL A 70 -2.53 7.75 5.34
CA VAL A 70 -3.87 7.89 4.73
C VAL A 70 -4.32 9.34 4.79
N ASN A 71 -4.13 10.00 5.92
CA ASN A 71 -4.51 11.40 6.08
C ASN A 71 -3.75 12.33 5.12
N ALA A 72 -2.53 11.95 4.74
CA ALA A 72 -1.68 12.76 3.87
C ALA A 72 -1.85 12.42 2.37
N ILE A 73 -2.52 11.31 2.04
CA ILE A 73 -2.69 10.87 0.65
C ILE A 73 -4.18 10.97 0.29
N PRO A 74 -4.59 11.96 -0.52
CA PRO A 74 -6.00 12.11 -0.88
C PRO A 74 -6.56 10.87 -1.58
N GLY A 75 -7.74 10.43 -1.15
CA GLY A 75 -8.42 9.29 -1.76
C GLY A 75 -7.87 7.93 -1.34
N SER A 76 -6.90 7.88 -0.46
CA SER A 76 -6.36 6.60 0.03
C SER A 76 -7.30 5.94 1.03
N VAL A 77 -7.10 4.65 1.24
CA VAL A 77 -7.96 3.82 2.09
C VAL A 77 -7.08 3.13 3.14
N TYR A 78 -7.60 3.06 4.37
CA TYR A 78 -6.92 2.37 5.46
C TYR A 78 -7.58 1.02 5.70
N CYS A 79 -6.82 -0.06 5.50
CA CYS A 79 -7.24 -1.43 5.78
C CYS A 79 -6.19 -2.05 6.70
N PRO A 80 -6.36 -1.98 8.03
CA PRO A 80 -5.28 -2.33 8.95
C PRO A 80 -4.78 -3.76 8.85
N SER A 81 -5.66 -4.72 8.55
CA SER A 81 -5.31 -6.14 8.51
C SER A 81 -5.41 -6.71 7.10
N LEU A 82 -4.75 -7.84 6.86
CA LEU A 82 -4.84 -8.53 5.57
C LEU A 82 -6.27 -9.00 5.24
N PRO A 83 -7.05 -9.55 6.18
CA PRO A 83 -8.45 -9.87 5.89
C PRO A 83 -9.27 -8.67 5.45
N GLU A 84 -9.10 -7.52 6.09
CA GLU A 84 -9.80 -6.30 5.71
C GLU A 84 -9.37 -5.80 4.34
N LEU A 85 -8.06 -5.88 4.04
CA LEU A 85 -7.53 -5.53 2.74
C LEU A 85 -8.12 -6.42 1.65
N THR A 86 -8.12 -7.73 1.88
CA THR A 86 -8.66 -8.70 0.92
C THR A 86 -10.14 -8.43 0.65
N GLN A 87 -10.91 -8.16 1.70
CA GLN A 87 -12.33 -7.86 1.57
C GLN A 87 -12.55 -6.57 0.77
N TRP A 88 -11.77 -5.53 1.06
CA TRP A 88 -11.88 -4.27 0.33
C TRP A 88 -11.59 -4.47 -1.16
N LEU A 89 -10.54 -5.23 -1.48
CA LEU A 89 -10.18 -5.51 -2.86
C LEU A 89 -11.29 -6.28 -3.58
N ARG A 90 -11.90 -7.27 -2.92
CA ARG A 90 -13.01 -8.02 -3.50
C ARG A 90 -14.22 -7.14 -3.81
N GLU A 91 -14.48 -6.17 -2.96
CA GLU A 91 -15.62 -5.27 -3.13
C GLU A 91 -15.39 -4.17 -4.14
N ASN A 92 -14.13 -3.73 -4.31
CA ASN A 92 -13.81 -2.50 -5.04
C ASN A 92 -13.00 -2.70 -6.31
N ALA A 93 -12.24 -3.78 -6.43
CA ALA A 93 -11.46 -4.06 -7.64
C ALA A 93 -12.37 -4.43 -8.80
N ARG A 94 -12.01 -3.97 -9.99
CA ARG A 94 -12.81 -4.19 -11.20
C ARG A 94 -11.93 -4.71 -12.32
N GLU A 95 -12.59 -5.24 -13.36
CA GLU A 95 -11.87 -5.67 -14.57
C GLU A 95 -11.09 -4.50 -15.17
N GLY A 96 -9.85 -4.79 -15.55
CA GLY A 96 -8.94 -3.76 -16.07
C GLY A 96 -8.05 -3.12 -15.01
N ASP A 97 -8.30 -3.39 -13.74
CA ASP A 97 -7.47 -2.86 -12.64
C ASP A 97 -6.20 -3.69 -12.49
N LEU A 98 -5.09 -3.03 -12.23
CA LEU A 98 -3.87 -3.68 -11.78
C LEU A 98 -3.81 -3.55 -10.26
N ILE A 99 -3.63 -4.67 -9.58
CA ILE A 99 -3.49 -4.69 -8.12
C ILE A 99 -2.03 -4.99 -7.79
N LEU A 100 -1.37 -4.04 -7.15
CA LEU A 100 0.00 -4.20 -6.66
C LEU A 100 -0.03 -4.39 -5.15
N THR A 101 0.74 -5.38 -4.67
CA THR A 101 0.97 -5.53 -3.23
C THR A 101 2.45 -5.25 -2.97
N VAL A 102 2.74 -4.24 -2.17
CA VAL A 102 4.10 -3.78 -1.90
C VAL A 102 4.35 -3.80 -0.42
N GLY A 103 5.41 -4.47 0.00
CA GLY A 103 5.78 -4.53 1.41
C GLY A 103 6.69 -5.71 1.70
N ALA A 104 7.33 -5.70 2.87
CA ALA A 104 8.28 -6.71 3.29
C ALA A 104 7.65 -7.84 4.11
N GLY A 105 6.40 -7.70 4.51
CA GLY A 105 5.70 -8.69 5.34
C GLY A 105 4.78 -9.59 4.51
N ASP A 106 3.61 -9.86 5.05
CA ASP A 106 2.66 -10.84 4.50
C ASP A 106 1.67 -10.26 3.51
N ILE A 107 1.86 -9.01 3.08
CA ILE A 107 0.85 -8.33 2.25
C ILE A 107 0.58 -9.05 0.93
N TYR A 108 1.55 -9.78 0.39
CA TYR A 108 1.34 -10.57 -0.83
C TYR A 108 0.23 -11.60 -0.68
N LYS A 109 -0.05 -12.04 0.55
CA LYS A 109 -1.10 -13.03 0.83
C LYS A 109 -2.49 -12.52 0.47
N ALA A 110 -2.71 -11.21 0.55
CA ALA A 110 -3.99 -10.63 0.18
C ALA A 110 -4.25 -10.78 -1.32
N GLY A 111 -3.22 -10.58 -2.16
CA GLY A 111 -3.33 -10.81 -3.59
C GLY A 111 -3.58 -12.27 -3.92
N ASN A 112 -2.86 -13.19 -3.25
CA ASN A 112 -3.05 -14.62 -3.44
C ASN A 112 -4.45 -15.06 -3.03
N ALA A 113 -4.97 -14.55 -1.91
CA ALA A 113 -6.32 -14.87 -1.45
C ALA A 113 -7.39 -14.41 -2.45
N LEU A 114 -7.14 -13.30 -3.12
CA LEU A 114 -8.03 -12.78 -4.15
C LEU A 114 -8.09 -13.69 -5.37
N LEU A 115 -6.93 -14.26 -5.75
CA LEU A 115 -6.83 -15.17 -6.89
C LEU A 115 -7.44 -16.55 -6.62
N ASN A 116 -7.46 -16.97 -5.37
CA ASN A 116 -7.93 -18.29 -4.95
C ASN A 116 -9.39 -18.26 -4.48
N LYS A 117 -10.25 -17.63 -5.21
CA LYS A 117 -11.68 -17.58 -4.88
C LYS A 117 -12.34 -18.94 -4.88
#